data_882459aa9c5baf49965adc79b1ee64d9
#
_entry.id   882459aa9c5baf49965adc79b1ee64d9
#
_cell.length_a   1.000
_cell.length_b   1.000
_cell.length_c   1.000
_cell.angle_alpha   90.00
_cell.angle_beta   90.00
_cell.angle_gamma   90.00
#
_symmetry.space_group_name_H-M   'P 1'
#
loop_
_entity.id
_entity.type
_entity.pdbx_description
1 polymer ?
#
loop_
_entity_poly.entity_id
_entity_poly.type
_entity_poly.pdbx_seq_one_letter_code
_entity_poly.pdbx_strand_id
1 'polypeptide(L)'
;YVDKHSKTLRDNGVEPSLLMTWAYKDVPEMIDGLFSAYVSAGNRNQAMVFPAGLAFKLAEDEIPDIDLYTPDKRHPSKAGTYLMAAVIYSSIYNASPIGNTYDYGLGQYTQKRLQEIAWKALQNYVGRK
;
A
#
# COMPACT_ATOMS: atom_id res chain seq x y z
N TYR A 1 20.05 6.10 3.61
CA TYR A 1 19.08 7.19 3.86
C TYR A 1 18.03 6.74 4.88
N VAL A 2 17.32 5.62 4.68
CA VAL A 2 16.24 5.17 5.58
C VAL A 2 16.73 5.09 7.02
N ASP A 3 17.86 4.43 7.26
CA ASP A 3 18.42 4.23 8.62
C ASP A 3 18.67 5.58 9.32
N LYS A 4 19.23 6.55 8.60
CA LYS A 4 19.49 7.89 9.13
C LYS A 4 18.18 8.62 9.49
N HIS A 5 17.19 8.60 8.59
CA HIS A 5 15.89 9.24 8.82
C HIS A 5 15.12 8.58 9.95
N SER A 6 15.10 7.25 10.01
CA SER A 6 14.46 6.49 11.09
C SER A 6 15.06 6.83 12.45
N LYS A 7 16.40 6.92 12.53
CA LYS A 7 17.08 7.35 13.75
C LYS A 7 16.68 8.79 14.14
N THR A 8 16.75 9.73 13.20
CA THR A 8 16.37 11.13 13.46
C THR A 8 14.93 11.25 13.96
N LEU A 9 13.98 10.52 13.37
CA LEU A 9 12.58 10.52 13.80
C LEU A 9 12.46 10.04 15.25
N ARG A 10 13.08 8.91 15.59
CA ARG A 10 13.04 8.35 16.97
C ARG A 10 13.70 9.23 17.99
N ASP A 11 14.83 9.83 17.65
CA ASP A 11 15.53 10.78 18.53
C ASP A 11 14.63 12.00 18.88
N ASN A 12 13.57 12.24 18.06
CA ASN A 12 12.55 13.27 18.27
C ASN A 12 11.18 12.72 18.71
N GLY A 13 11.12 11.48 19.18
CA GLY A 13 9.89 10.85 19.69
C GLY A 13 8.86 10.46 18.63
N VAL A 14 9.27 10.33 17.36
CA VAL A 14 8.40 9.97 16.24
C VAL A 14 8.71 8.56 15.76
N GLU A 15 7.68 7.70 15.66
CA GLU A 15 7.83 6.37 15.07
C GLU A 15 7.88 6.43 13.53
N PRO A 16 8.94 5.92 12.91
CA PRO A 16 9.04 5.85 11.46
C PRO A 16 8.14 4.76 10.88
N SER A 17 7.57 5.02 9.72
CA SER A 17 6.89 4.03 8.90
C SER A 17 7.34 4.16 7.44
N LEU A 18 7.25 3.07 6.69
CA LEU A 18 7.64 3.02 5.28
C LEU A 18 6.42 2.72 4.41
N LEU A 19 6.10 3.60 3.49
CA LEU A 19 5.09 3.32 2.48
C LEU A 19 5.75 2.57 1.32
N MET A 20 5.47 1.27 1.19
CA MET A 20 5.90 0.49 0.05
C MET A 20 5.19 0.97 -1.20
N THR A 21 5.93 1.54 -2.13
CA THR A 21 5.41 1.95 -3.43
C THR A 21 5.14 0.73 -4.32
N TRP A 22 4.47 0.97 -5.44
CA TRP A 22 4.04 -0.04 -6.39
C TRP A 22 4.98 -0.13 -7.59
N ALA A 23 4.93 -1.25 -8.29
CA ALA A 23 5.60 -1.40 -9.59
C ALA A 23 4.97 -0.47 -10.63
N TYR A 24 5.71 -0.07 -11.63
CA TYR A 24 5.12 0.61 -12.78
C TYR A 24 4.21 -0.36 -13.54
N LYS A 25 3.11 0.14 -14.10
CA LYS A 25 2.11 -0.68 -14.80
C LYS A 25 2.71 -1.48 -15.96
N ASP A 26 3.72 -0.94 -16.61
CA ASP A 26 4.43 -1.56 -17.73
C ASP A 26 5.72 -2.30 -17.33
N VAL A 27 6.03 -2.39 -16.03
CA VAL A 27 7.20 -3.10 -15.49
C VAL A 27 6.80 -3.83 -14.18
N PRO A 28 5.83 -4.76 -14.24
CA PRO A 28 5.25 -5.37 -13.03
C PRO A 28 6.25 -6.19 -12.21
N GLU A 29 7.32 -6.68 -12.82
CA GLU A 29 8.39 -7.42 -12.14
C GLU A 29 9.16 -6.59 -11.10
N MET A 30 9.03 -5.27 -11.11
CA MET A 30 9.61 -4.41 -10.05
C MET A 30 9.12 -4.77 -8.64
N ILE A 31 7.95 -5.41 -8.52
CA ILE A 31 7.34 -5.65 -7.21
C ILE A 31 8.21 -6.51 -6.30
N ASP A 32 8.91 -7.50 -6.82
CA ASP A 32 9.75 -8.39 -6.03
C ASP A 32 10.96 -7.64 -5.41
N GLY A 33 11.57 -6.78 -6.20
CA GLY A 33 12.66 -5.91 -5.74
C GLY A 33 12.18 -4.89 -4.70
N LEU A 34 11.03 -4.25 -4.94
CA LEU A 34 10.42 -3.31 -4.00
C LEU A 34 10.07 -4.00 -2.69
N PHE A 35 9.39 -5.14 -2.75
CA PHE A 35 9.05 -5.94 -1.56
C PHE A 35 10.29 -6.25 -0.72
N SER A 36 11.32 -6.81 -1.34
CA SER A 36 12.56 -7.18 -0.65
C SER A 36 13.24 -5.98 0.00
N ALA A 37 13.31 -4.85 -0.71
CA ALA A 37 13.94 -3.63 -0.22
C ALA A 37 13.19 -3.02 0.97
N TYR A 38 11.85 -2.90 0.86
CA TYR A 38 11.03 -2.31 1.93
C TYR A 38 10.97 -3.18 3.18
N VAL A 39 10.80 -4.50 3.02
CA VAL A 39 10.80 -5.44 4.15
C VAL A 39 12.14 -5.45 4.86
N SER A 40 13.25 -5.51 4.12
CA SER A 40 14.60 -5.45 4.70
C SER A 40 14.82 -4.13 5.44
N ALA A 41 14.44 -3.00 4.87
CA ALA A 41 14.57 -1.70 5.51
C ALA A 41 13.67 -1.57 6.75
N GLY A 42 12.44 -2.04 6.67
CA GLY A 42 11.50 -2.06 7.79
C GLY A 42 12.03 -2.88 8.96
N ASN A 43 12.47 -4.10 8.70
CA ASN A 43 13.04 -4.98 9.73
C ASN A 43 14.29 -4.38 10.39
N ARG A 44 15.23 -3.86 9.58
CA ARG A 44 16.46 -3.24 10.05
C ARG A 44 16.20 -2.01 10.93
N ASN A 45 15.14 -1.28 10.64
CA ASN A 45 14.78 -0.05 11.34
C ASN A 45 13.64 -0.23 12.33
N GLN A 46 13.11 -1.44 12.52
CA GLN A 46 11.91 -1.71 13.33
C GLN A 46 10.72 -0.78 12.95
N ALA A 47 10.64 -0.45 11.66
CA ALA A 47 9.64 0.44 11.11
C ALA A 47 8.50 -0.37 10.48
N MET A 48 7.27 0.07 10.72
CA MET A 48 6.10 -0.51 10.06
C MET A 48 6.18 -0.27 8.55
N VAL A 49 5.84 -1.28 7.76
CA VAL A 49 5.74 -1.15 6.30
C VAL A 49 4.28 -1.21 5.89
N PHE A 50 3.79 -0.19 5.21
CA PHE A 50 2.46 -0.17 4.60
C PHE A 50 2.54 -0.83 3.22
N PRO A 51 1.92 -2.01 3.00
CA PRO A 51 2.16 -2.83 1.81
C PRO A 51 1.34 -2.38 0.58
N ALA A 52 1.34 -1.08 0.25
CA ALA A 52 0.53 -0.56 -0.85
C ALA A 52 0.93 -1.16 -2.21
N GLY A 53 2.22 -1.41 -2.44
CA GLY A 53 2.68 -2.06 -3.68
C GLY A 53 2.11 -3.47 -3.86
N LEU A 54 1.96 -4.25 -2.77
CA LEU A 54 1.32 -5.56 -2.82
C LEU A 54 -0.19 -5.45 -3.10
N ALA A 55 -0.85 -4.41 -2.56
CA ALA A 55 -2.25 -4.16 -2.83
C ALA A 55 -2.49 -3.78 -4.30
N PHE A 56 -1.59 -2.99 -4.91
CA PHE A 56 -1.65 -2.69 -6.34
C PHE A 56 -1.52 -3.97 -7.18
N LYS A 57 -0.52 -4.80 -6.90
CA LYS A 57 -0.35 -6.09 -7.58
C LYS A 57 -1.58 -6.98 -7.46
N LEU A 58 -2.14 -7.09 -6.25
CA LEU A 58 -3.34 -7.89 -6.01
C LEU A 58 -4.56 -7.33 -6.77
N ALA A 59 -4.71 -6.01 -6.84
CA ALA A 59 -5.78 -5.37 -7.58
C ALA A 59 -5.66 -5.61 -9.09
N GLU A 60 -4.47 -5.53 -9.65
CA GLU A 60 -4.23 -5.86 -11.06
C GLU A 60 -4.60 -7.30 -11.40
N ASP A 61 -4.40 -8.23 -10.47
CA ASP A 61 -4.73 -9.65 -10.67
C ASP A 61 -6.24 -9.94 -10.50
N GLU A 62 -6.92 -9.30 -9.54
CA GLU A 62 -8.27 -9.67 -9.13
C GLU A 62 -9.37 -8.71 -9.60
N ILE A 63 -9.03 -7.46 -9.88
CA ILE A 63 -9.97 -6.42 -10.35
C ILE A 63 -9.38 -5.60 -11.50
N PRO A 64 -8.94 -6.23 -12.59
CA PRO A 64 -8.24 -5.56 -13.70
C PRO A 64 -9.09 -4.52 -14.44
N ASP A 65 -10.38 -4.49 -14.20
CA ASP A 65 -11.32 -3.49 -14.73
C ASP A 65 -11.19 -2.12 -14.03
N ILE A 66 -10.50 -2.05 -12.88
CA ILE A 66 -10.25 -0.80 -12.16
C ILE A 66 -8.82 -0.34 -12.40
N ASP A 67 -8.65 0.70 -13.22
CA ASP A 67 -7.31 1.24 -13.50
C ASP A 67 -6.77 2.06 -12.31
N LEU A 68 -5.65 1.59 -11.75
CA LEU A 68 -5.01 2.21 -10.60
C LEU A 68 -4.01 3.31 -10.97
N TYR A 69 -3.72 3.48 -12.25
CA TYR A 69 -2.66 4.37 -12.73
C TYR A 69 -3.20 5.55 -13.54
N THR A 70 -2.45 6.63 -13.55
CA THR A 70 -2.61 7.71 -14.52
C THR A 70 -2.03 7.29 -15.89
N PRO A 71 -2.27 8.05 -16.97
CA PRO A 71 -1.77 7.69 -18.32
C PRO A 71 -0.26 7.49 -18.42
N ASP A 72 0.51 8.03 -17.49
CA ASP A 72 1.97 7.85 -17.46
C ASP A 72 2.40 6.46 -16.94
N LYS A 73 1.46 5.63 -16.47
CA LYS A 73 1.69 4.27 -15.95
C LYS A 73 2.55 4.20 -14.68
N ARG A 74 2.74 5.30 -14.00
CA ARG A 74 3.61 5.44 -12.81
C ARG A 74 2.89 6.00 -11.61
N HIS A 75 2.18 7.10 -11.80
CA HIS A 75 1.46 7.75 -10.72
C HIS A 75 0.08 7.12 -10.49
N PRO A 76 -0.44 7.17 -9.25
CA PRO A 76 -1.73 6.58 -8.95
C PRO A 76 -2.87 7.43 -9.52
N SER A 77 -3.89 6.77 -10.06
CA SER A 77 -5.19 7.36 -10.36
C SER A 77 -5.93 7.69 -9.05
N LYS A 78 -7.15 8.22 -9.16
CA LYS A 78 -8.05 8.33 -7.99
C LYS A 78 -8.27 6.99 -7.29
N ALA A 79 -8.48 5.91 -8.06
CA ALA A 79 -8.65 4.57 -7.53
C ALA A 79 -7.37 4.06 -6.83
N GLY A 80 -6.21 4.26 -7.43
CA GLY A 80 -4.92 3.93 -6.82
C GLY A 80 -4.66 4.70 -5.54
N THR A 81 -4.98 6.01 -5.51
CA THR A 81 -4.87 6.84 -4.31
C THR A 81 -5.79 6.36 -3.18
N TYR A 82 -7.03 5.99 -3.52
CA TYR A 82 -7.97 5.43 -2.55
C TYR A 82 -7.48 4.10 -1.99
N LEU A 83 -7.01 3.19 -2.85
CA LEU A 83 -6.44 1.90 -2.43
C LEU A 83 -5.29 2.09 -1.45
N MET A 84 -4.34 2.98 -1.78
CA MET A 84 -3.21 3.30 -0.91
C MET A 84 -3.68 3.82 0.47
N ALA A 85 -4.65 4.75 0.48
CA ALA A 85 -5.20 5.29 1.73
C ALA A 85 -5.88 4.20 2.58
N ALA A 86 -6.63 3.29 1.94
CA ALA A 86 -7.27 2.16 2.63
C ALA A 86 -6.23 1.20 3.23
N VAL A 87 -5.12 0.94 2.54
CA VAL A 87 -4.00 0.14 3.07
C VAL A 87 -3.35 0.80 4.27
N ILE A 88 -3.08 2.11 4.19
CA ILE A 88 -2.49 2.88 5.31
C ILE A 88 -3.41 2.82 6.53
N TYR A 89 -4.71 3.10 6.33
CA TYR A 89 -5.72 3.00 7.39
C TYR A 89 -5.69 1.63 8.06
N SER A 90 -5.79 0.57 7.26
CA SER A 90 -5.80 -0.80 7.76
C SER A 90 -4.53 -1.16 8.51
N SER A 91 -3.38 -0.67 8.05
CA SER A 91 -2.08 -0.93 8.68
C SER A 91 -1.92 -0.23 10.01
N ILE A 92 -2.35 1.04 10.11
CA ILE A 92 -2.22 1.83 11.33
C ILE A 92 -3.19 1.34 12.41
N TYR A 93 -4.45 1.13 12.03
CA TYR A 93 -5.51 0.79 13.00
C TYR A 93 -5.72 -0.71 13.19
N ASN A 94 -5.06 -1.55 12.40
CA ASN A 94 -5.30 -2.99 12.33
C ASN A 94 -6.80 -3.32 12.20
N ALA A 95 -7.48 -2.56 11.33
CA ALA A 95 -8.93 -2.60 11.15
C ALA A 95 -9.29 -2.70 9.66
N SER A 96 -10.38 -3.41 9.39
CA SER A 96 -10.89 -3.51 8.02
C SER A 96 -11.43 -2.17 7.55
N PRO A 97 -11.09 -1.72 6.32
CA PRO A 97 -11.67 -0.52 5.72
C PRO A 97 -13.04 -0.79 5.10
N ILE A 98 -13.48 -2.07 5.04
CA ILE A 98 -14.74 -2.48 4.43
C ILE A 98 -15.91 -1.86 5.20
N GLY A 99 -16.80 -1.19 4.45
CA GLY A 99 -17.95 -0.50 5.01
C GLY A 99 -17.72 0.99 5.32
N ASN A 100 -16.52 1.52 5.13
CA ASN A 100 -16.32 2.96 5.15
C ASN A 100 -17.12 3.59 4.00
N THR A 101 -17.87 4.65 4.30
CA THR A 101 -18.80 5.27 3.34
C THR A 101 -18.17 6.34 2.46
N TYR A 102 -16.96 6.81 2.78
CA TYR A 102 -16.27 7.79 1.95
C TYR A 102 -15.72 7.13 0.69
N ASP A 103 -16.22 7.50 -0.46
CA ASP A 103 -15.92 6.86 -1.74
C ASP A 103 -14.97 7.66 -2.66
N TYR A 104 -14.58 8.85 -2.28
CA TYR A 104 -13.73 9.75 -3.08
C TYR A 104 -14.29 10.04 -4.49
N GLY A 105 -15.61 9.88 -4.67
CA GLY A 105 -16.28 10.03 -5.96
C GLY A 105 -15.98 8.90 -6.96
N LEU A 106 -15.64 7.71 -6.47
CA LEU A 106 -15.36 6.51 -7.29
C LEU A 106 -16.62 5.68 -7.55
N GLY A 107 -17.69 5.90 -6.76
CA GLY A 107 -18.88 5.07 -6.76
C GLY A 107 -18.74 3.79 -5.93
N GLN A 108 -19.88 3.27 -5.49
CA GLN A 108 -19.94 2.19 -4.49
C GLN A 108 -19.25 0.89 -4.94
N TYR A 109 -19.35 0.53 -6.20
CA TYR A 109 -18.72 -0.70 -6.72
C TYR A 109 -17.19 -0.62 -6.57
N THR A 110 -16.59 0.41 -7.14
CA THR A 110 -15.13 0.61 -7.10
C THR A 110 -14.63 0.73 -5.66
N GLN A 111 -15.31 1.54 -4.85
CA GLN A 111 -14.99 1.72 -3.43
C GLN A 111 -14.92 0.38 -2.70
N LYS A 112 -15.99 -0.42 -2.79
CA LYS A 112 -16.09 -1.72 -2.11
C LYS A 112 -14.96 -2.66 -2.54
N ARG A 113 -14.72 -2.78 -3.85
CA ARG A 113 -13.67 -3.65 -4.38
C ARG A 113 -12.28 -3.25 -3.88
N LEU A 114 -11.98 -1.96 -3.87
CA LEU A 114 -10.69 -1.46 -3.36
C LEU A 114 -10.53 -1.67 -1.85
N GLN A 115 -11.59 -1.54 -1.06
CA GLN A 115 -11.58 -1.86 0.37
C GLN A 115 -11.27 -3.34 0.63
N GLU A 116 -11.91 -4.24 -0.12
CA GLU A 116 -11.68 -5.69 -0.05
C GLU A 116 -10.21 -6.02 -0.38
N ILE A 117 -9.68 -5.45 -1.46
CA ILE A 117 -8.27 -5.63 -1.87
C ILE A 117 -7.31 -5.12 -0.79
N ALA A 118 -7.55 -3.92 -0.26
CA ALA A 118 -6.68 -3.33 0.77
C ALA A 118 -6.59 -4.24 2.01
N TRP A 119 -7.73 -4.73 2.47
CA TRP A 119 -7.79 -5.64 3.63
C TRP A 119 -7.10 -6.97 3.35
N LYS A 120 -7.40 -7.59 2.21
CA LYS A 120 -6.79 -8.84 1.78
C LYS A 120 -5.26 -8.73 1.63
N ALA A 121 -4.77 -7.65 1.03
CA ALA A 121 -3.34 -7.41 0.89
C ALA A 121 -2.63 -7.32 2.24
N LEU A 122 -3.22 -6.62 3.22
CA LEU A 122 -2.67 -6.54 4.57
C LEU A 122 -2.66 -7.91 5.26
N GLN A 123 -3.74 -8.68 5.18
CA GLN A 123 -3.82 -10.02 5.78
C GLN A 123 -2.78 -10.97 5.19
N ASN A 124 -2.60 -10.94 3.88
CA ASN A 124 -1.57 -11.72 3.19
C ASN A 124 -0.15 -11.29 3.62
N TYR A 125 0.08 -10.00 3.81
CA TYR A 125 1.37 -9.47 4.24
C TYR A 125 1.71 -9.88 5.68
N VAL A 126 0.76 -9.74 6.60
CA VAL A 126 0.94 -10.12 8.02
C VAL A 126 1.14 -11.62 8.18
N GLY A 127 0.50 -12.43 7.36
CA GLY A 127 0.66 -13.89 7.35
C GLY A 127 2.03 -14.40 6.86
N ARG A 128 2.89 -13.51 6.38
CA ARG A 128 4.25 -13.84 5.90
C ARG A 128 5.36 -13.53 6.91
N LYS A 129 5.01 -13.13 8.10
CA LYS A 129 5.97 -12.87 9.19
C LYS A 129 6.50 -14.15 9.80
#